data_ad10fe48e39320cd4aee2523e8021803
#
_entry.id   ad10fe48e39320cd4aee2523e8021803
#
_cell.length_a   1.000
_cell.length_b   1.000
_cell.length_c   1.000
_cell.angle_alpha   90.00
_cell.angle_beta   90.00
_cell.angle_gamma   90.00
#
_symmetry.space_group_name_H-M   'P 1'
#
loop_
_entity.id
_entity.type
_entity.pdbx_description
1 polymer ?
#
loop_
_entity_poly.entity_id
_entity_poly.type
_entity_poly.pdbx_seq_one_letter_code
_entity_poly.pdbx_strand_id
1 'polypeptide(L)'
;MRLLGRSGDCRVNLATVSFTETFAAGFTSYGDRPCIEFEGRWHTGDEVTGYAAAVDTALRDAGVDAHAPIGLVVRNRLPHAAAIAGSLAGGRWVSMIYSFQSPEAIARDIEQLRPAAVVADAQDWTAPVLAAATRCGLAGVAISEQEPRVVTARRGSAVTASPSAGLSILTSGTTGPPKRQAIDEAVLDRTVFSVTGGLFAEPTDPPELSYWPFGGIGVCQLIAGFATGKRIVLLERFSVDDWVRAVRTHRIPRAGVQPAVVRMLLDADVSPEDLASLQFLISASGPLDPATRDEFEQRFDIPVRLAYGATEFAGSVCAWTPEMVEQFGPAKRDSVGRPLPDTEVRIVDPDTGVAVPTGARGVLEARIEVLSPDWIRTTDIASMDDDGFVTLHGRADGAIIRGGFKILPETVRQVLLGHPSVRDACVVGVPDDRLGQVPFAAVEPARGQPVPGSEELREWVRAALPVHHVPVAVVTVDELPRTPSLKVRLPDVAALYDAARVDT
;
A
#
# COMPACT_ATOMS: atom_id res chain seq x y z
N MET A 1 -18.60 -10.01 9.53
CA MET A 1 -18.30 -11.44 9.30
C MET A 1 -17.30 -11.87 10.38
N ARG A 2 -17.47 -12.96 11.06
CA ARG A 2 -16.83 -13.25 12.36
C ARG A 2 -15.64 -14.18 12.18
N LEU A 3 -14.53 -13.89 12.88
CA LEU A 3 -13.35 -14.74 12.96
C LEU A 3 -13.73 -16.12 13.56
N LEU A 4 -13.55 -17.20 12.81
CA LEU A 4 -13.86 -18.57 13.26
C LEU A 4 -12.57 -19.24 13.74
N GLY A 5 -12.47 -19.51 15.04
CA GLY A 5 -11.40 -20.33 15.61
C GLY A 5 -11.47 -21.79 15.12
N ARG A 6 -10.32 -22.39 14.79
CA ARG A 6 -10.17 -23.82 14.50
C ARG A 6 -10.19 -24.63 15.81
N SER A 7 -11.33 -24.87 16.36
CA SER A 7 -11.65 -26.07 17.18
C SER A 7 -13.14 -26.06 17.44
N GLY A 8 -13.82 -27.09 17.01
CA GLY A 8 -15.23 -27.25 17.30
C GLY A 8 -15.47 -27.29 18.81
N ASP A 9 -16.27 -26.37 19.29
CA ASP A 9 -16.84 -26.18 20.62
C ASP A 9 -16.32 -24.97 21.42
N CYS A 10 -16.23 -23.80 20.79
CA CYS A 10 -16.46 -22.56 21.53
C CYS A 10 -17.18 -21.57 20.61
N ARG A 11 -18.50 -21.71 20.50
CA ARG A 11 -19.37 -20.64 20.02
C ARG A 11 -19.40 -19.52 21.07
N VAL A 12 -18.32 -18.74 21.17
CA VAL A 12 -18.40 -17.46 21.81
C VAL A 12 -19.38 -16.62 21.01
N ASN A 13 -20.39 -16.12 21.66
CA ASN A 13 -21.40 -15.26 21.06
C ASN A 13 -20.75 -13.89 20.78
N LEU A 14 -19.99 -13.78 19.67
CA LEU A 14 -19.19 -12.61 19.25
C LEU A 14 -20.04 -11.39 18.86
N ALA A 15 -21.34 -11.42 19.11
CA ALA A 15 -22.27 -10.33 18.74
C ALA A 15 -22.09 -9.04 19.58
N THR A 16 -21.21 -9.03 20.59
CA THR A 16 -21.07 -7.93 21.55
C THR A 16 -19.64 -7.47 21.82
N VAL A 17 -18.60 -8.09 21.24
CA VAL A 17 -17.20 -7.72 21.47
C VAL A 17 -16.75 -6.74 20.40
N SER A 18 -16.21 -5.57 20.78
CA SER A 18 -15.71 -4.56 19.85
C SER A 18 -14.40 -5.00 19.19
N PHE A 19 -14.06 -4.40 18.03
CA PHE A 19 -12.73 -4.59 17.43
C PHE A 19 -11.63 -4.24 18.43
N THR A 20 -11.76 -3.13 19.14
CA THR A 20 -10.78 -2.67 20.14
C THR A 20 -10.49 -3.74 21.18
N GLU A 21 -11.53 -4.39 21.74
CA GLU A 21 -11.37 -5.45 22.75
C GLU A 21 -10.70 -6.69 22.15
N THR A 22 -11.13 -7.12 20.97
CA THR A 22 -10.54 -8.27 20.26
C THR A 22 -9.08 -8.01 19.89
N PHE A 23 -8.78 -6.81 19.38
CA PHE A 23 -7.44 -6.40 19.01
C PHE A 23 -6.51 -6.31 20.25
N ALA A 24 -6.99 -5.69 21.34
CA ALA A 24 -6.23 -5.60 22.59
C ALA A 24 -5.90 -7.00 23.15
N ALA A 25 -6.86 -7.93 23.11
CA ALA A 25 -6.64 -9.31 23.52
C ALA A 25 -5.61 -10.01 22.64
N GLY A 26 -5.68 -9.87 21.32
CA GLY A 26 -4.69 -10.40 20.37
C GLY A 26 -3.31 -9.81 20.61
N PHE A 27 -3.21 -8.49 20.72
CA PHE A 27 -1.96 -7.77 20.95
C PHE A 27 -1.28 -8.15 22.27
N THR A 28 -2.02 -8.35 23.35
CA THR A 28 -1.48 -8.76 24.64
C THR A 28 -1.21 -10.27 24.75
N SER A 29 -1.79 -11.07 23.87
CA SER A 29 -1.69 -12.54 23.91
C SER A 29 -0.28 -13.10 23.68
N TYR A 30 0.64 -12.30 23.15
CA TYR A 30 2.01 -12.76 22.88
C TYR A 30 2.78 -13.04 24.17
N GLY A 31 2.62 -12.20 25.22
CA GLY A 31 3.36 -12.33 26.46
C GLY A 31 4.87 -12.33 26.22
N ASP A 32 5.57 -13.33 26.73
CA ASP A 32 7.01 -13.53 26.59
C ASP A 32 7.43 -14.12 25.22
N ARG A 33 6.47 -14.45 24.35
CA ARG A 33 6.75 -15.01 23.04
C ARG A 33 7.25 -13.94 22.06
N PRO A 34 8.10 -14.33 21.06
CA PRO A 34 8.48 -13.45 19.97
C PRO A 34 7.27 -12.87 19.24
N CYS A 35 7.24 -11.56 19.07
CA CYS A 35 6.15 -10.82 18.49
C CYS A 35 6.57 -10.14 17.19
N ILE A 36 7.60 -9.30 17.25
CA ILE A 36 8.12 -8.56 16.11
C ILE A 36 9.65 -8.66 16.04
N GLU A 37 10.18 -8.93 14.87
CA GLU A 37 11.61 -8.79 14.60
C GLU A 37 11.88 -7.44 13.95
N PHE A 38 12.83 -6.73 14.49
CA PHE A 38 13.33 -5.50 13.91
C PHE A 38 14.85 -5.46 14.01
N GLU A 39 15.55 -5.13 12.92
CA GLU A 39 17.02 -5.08 12.82
C GLU A 39 17.73 -6.36 13.31
N GLY A 40 17.16 -7.52 12.99
CA GLY A 40 17.73 -8.83 13.30
C GLY A 40 17.48 -9.29 14.75
N ARG A 41 16.73 -8.54 15.56
CA ARG A 41 16.35 -8.92 16.92
C ARG A 41 14.85 -9.16 17.04
N TRP A 42 14.49 -10.31 17.65
CA TRP A 42 13.12 -10.56 18.08
C TRP A 42 12.82 -9.84 19.38
N HIS A 43 11.71 -9.09 19.37
CA HIS A 43 11.12 -8.48 20.56
C HIS A 43 9.89 -9.28 20.99
N THR A 44 9.74 -9.47 22.30
CA THR A 44 8.61 -10.19 22.87
C THR A 44 7.35 -9.31 22.90
N GLY A 45 6.19 -9.94 23.05
CA GLY A 45 4.95 -9.21 23.26
C GLY A 45 5.02 -8.30 24.49
N ASP A 46 5.64 -8.75 25.58
CA ASP A 46 5.80 -7.95 26.80
C ASP A 46 6.70 -6.72 26.57
N GLU A 47 7.77 -6.83 25.77
CA GLU A 47 8.59 -5.68 25.40
C GLU A 47 7.78 -4.67 24.57
N VAL A 48 7.00 -5.14 23.58
CA VAL A 48 6.23 -4.28 22.68
C VAL A 48 5.06 -3.62 23.41
N THR A 49 4.33 -4.36 24.23
CA THR A 49 3.22 -3.83 25.04
C THR A 49 3.72 -2.90 26.16
N GLY A 50 4.88 -3.22 26.75
CA GLY A 50 5.55 -2.35 27.74
C GLY A 50 5.93 -1.00 27.12
N TYR A 51 6.49 -0.99 25.91
CA TYR A 51 6.77 0.23 25.19
C TYR A 51 5.50 1.02 24.84
N ALA A 52 4.45 0.34 24.39
CA ALA A 52 3.15 0.95 24.11
C ALA A 52 2.56 1.63 25.36
N ALA A 53 2.68 0.98 26.53
CA ALA A 53 2.24 1.54 27.82
C ALA A 53 3.07 2.77 28.22
N ALA A 54 4.39 2.77 27.94
CA ALA A 54 5.24 3.92 28.17
C ALA A 54 4.84 5.12 27.29
N VAL A 55 4.47 4.90 26.01
CA VAL A 55 3.93 5.94 25.13
C VAL A 55 2.64 6.52 25.70
N ASP A 56 1.70 5.67 26.17
CA ASP A 56 0.44 6.15 26.76
C ASP A 56 0.69 6.93 28.08
N THR A 57 1.66 6.51 28.87
CA THR A 57 2.09 7.25 30.06
C THR A 57 2.64 8.62 29.69
N ALA A 58 3.53 8.71 28.69
CA ALA A 58 4.06 10.00 28.23
C ALA A 58 2.95 10.91 27.66
N LEU A 59 1.95 10.36 26.98
CA LEU A 59 0.78 11.12 26.54
C LEU A 59 -0.03 11.69 27.72
N ARG A 60 -0.29 10.88 28.74
CA ARG A 60 -0.99 11.33 29.97
C ARG A 60 -0.19 12.42 30.71
N ASP A 61 1.12 12.22 30.87
CA ASP A 61 2.03 13.19 31.51
C ASP A 61 2.08 14.51 30.73
N ALA A 62 1.91 14.46 29.41
CA ALA A 62 1.77 15.63 28.55
C ALA A 62 0.36 16.29 28.61
N GLY A 63 -0.58 15.78 29.40
CA GLY A 63 -1.92 16.32 29.57
C GLY A 63 -2.92 15.87 28.50
N VAL A 64 -2.73 14.67 27.91
CA VAL A 64 -3.62 14.12 26.89
C VAL A 64 -4.61 13.15 27.53
N ASP A 65 -5.91 13.41 27.34
CA ASP A 65 -6.98 12.56 27.88
C ASP A 65 -6.94 11.15 27.24
N ALA A 66 -7.43 10.15 27.99
CA ALA A 66 -7.71 8.82 27.44
C ALA A 66 -8.66 8.96 26.23
N HIS A 67 -8.45 8.16 25.20
CA HIS A 67 -9.23 8.16 23.95
C HIS A 67 -9.18 9.46 23.12
N ALA A 68 -8.39 10.48 23.53
CA ALA A 68 -8.18 11.64 22.69
C ALA A 68 -7.40 11.27 21.41
N PRO A 69 -7.79 11.81 20.23
CA PRO A 69 -7.14 11.49 18.97
C PRO A 69 -5.71 12.02 18.92
N ILE A 70 -4.81 11.24 18.32
CA ILE A 70 -3.41 11.62 18.14
C ILE A 70 -3.02 11.65 16.66
N GLY A 71 -2.04 12.48 16.34
CA GLY A 71 -1.30 12.41 15.07
C GLY A 71 -0.01 11.61 15.29
N LEU A 72 0.31 10.71 14.39
CA LEU A 72 1.56 9.95 14.43
C LEU A 72 2.35 10.17 13.14
N VAL A 73 3.55 10.76 13.27
CA VAL A 73 4.51 10.80 12.17
C VAL A 73 5.13 9.42 12.04
N VAL A 74 4.72 8.68 10.99
CA VAL A 74 4.95 7.24 10.93
C VAL A 74 6.23 6.84 10.22
N ARG A 75 6.93 5.87 10.82
CA ARG A 75 8.06 5.13 10.25
C ARG A 75 7.87 3.63 10.48
N ASN A 76 8.47 2.80 9.65
CA ASN A 76 8.44 1.35 9.86
C ASN A 76 9.51 0.95 10.88
N ARG A 77 9.29 1.32 12.14
CA ARG A 77 10.18 1.00 13.25
C ARG A 77 9.39 0.42 14.41
N LEU A 78 10.06 -0.35 15.25
CA LEU A 78 9.46 -0.96 16.42
C LEU A 78 8.71 0.02 17.33
N PRO A 79 9.27 1.22 17.70
CA PRO A 79 8.56 2.20 18.51
C PRO A 79 7.25 2.67 17.90
N HIS A 80 7.21 2.83 16.57
CA HIS A 80 6.01 3.25 15.86
C HIS A 80 4.97 2.14 15.80
N ALA A 81 5.39 0.88 15.56
CA ALA A 81 4.50 -0.28 15.60
C ALA A 81 3.83 -0.42 16.98
N ALA A 82 4.62 -0.28 18.06
CA ALA A 82 4.10 -0.31 19.43
C ALA A 82 3.15 0.87 19.72
N ALA A 83 3.50 2.10 19.27
CA ALA A 83 2.64 3.28 19.45
C ALA A 83 1.29 3.15 18.72
N ILE A 84 1.30 2.62 17.48
CA ILE A 84 0.08 2.35 16.71
C ILE A 84 -0.79 1.33 17.47
N ALA A 85 -0.19 0.17 17.77
CA ALA A 85 -0.92 -0.93 18.40
C ALA A 85 -1.48 -0.55 19.78
N GLY A 86 -0.66 0.08 20.63
CA GLY A 86 -1.10 0.52 21.95
C GLY A 86 -2.19 1.59 21.89
N SER A 87 -2.12 2.51 20.91
CA SER A 87 -3.14 3.54 20.73
C SER A 87 -4.49 2.94 20.30
N LEU A 88 -4.48 1.99 19.37
CA LEU A 88 -5.69 1.28 18.93
C LEU A 88 -6.27 0.40 20.05
N ALA A 89 -5.42 -0.36 20.75
CA ALA A 89 -5.84 -1.18 21.89
C ALA A 89 -6.40 -0.32 23.05
N GLY A 90 -5.91 0.91 23.20
CA GLY A 90 -6.42 1.91 24.15
C GLY A 90 -7.63 2.70 23.65
N GLY A 91 -8.21 2.38 22.52
CA GLY A 91 -9.42 3.04 21.99
C GLY A 91 -9.19 4.41 21.37
N ARG A 92 -7.95 4.76 20.98
CA ARG A 92 -7.62 6.05 20.38
C ARG A 92 -7.80 6.04 18.87
N TRP A 93 -8.15 7.20 18.33
CA TRP A 93 -8.04 7.47 16.90
C TRP A 93 -6.63 7.94 16.56
N VAL A 94 -5.99 7.34 15.53
CA VAL A 94 -4.64 7.67 15.10
C VAL A 94 -4.65 8.23 13.69
N SER A 95 -4.27 9.49 13.53
CA SER A 95 -4.08 10.12 12.22
C SER A 95 -2.64 9.95 11.76
N MET A 96 -2.43 9.17 10.69
CA MET A 96 -1.10 8.94 10.14
C MET A 96 -0.59 10.17 9.41
N ILE A 97 0.65 10.57 9.67
CA ILE A 97 1.37 11.66 9.00
C ILE A 97 2.63 11.05 8.39
N TYR A 98 2.85 11.28 7.10
CA TYR A 98 4.01 10.69 6.41
C TYR A 98 5.33 11.38 6.80
N SER A 99 6.30 10.62 7.29
CA SER A 99 7.64 11.08 7.66
C SER A 99 8.55 11.44 6.48
N PHE A 100 8.22 10.99 5.27
CA PHE A 100 8.99 11.29 4.06
C PHE A 100 8.63 12.63 3.40
N GLN A 101 7.75 13.42 4.02
CA GLN A 101 7.47 14.77 3.61
C GLN A 101 8.53 15.73 4.15
N SER A 102 8.60 16.98 3.60
CA SER A 102 9.44 18.01 4.20
C SER A 102 8.94 18.37 5.60
N PRO A 103 9.82 18.86 6.50
CA PRO A 103 9.42 19.32 7.82
C PRO A 103 8.28 20.35 7.80
N GLU A 104 8.25 21.23 6.81
CA GLU A 104 7.20 22.23 6.62
C GLU A 104 5.87 21.60 6.19
N ALA A 105 5.91 20.52 5.40
CA ALA A 105 4.70 19.81 5.00
C ALA A 105 4.12 19.02 6.18
N ILE A 106 4.96 18.38 6.99
CA ILE A 106 4.56 17.73 8.24
C ILE A 106 3.92 18.76 9.19
N ALA A 107 4.57 19.94 9.34
CA ALA A 107 4.05 21.03 10.18
C ALA A 107 2.66 21.51 9.71
N ARG A 108 2.46 21.70 8.40
CA ARG A 108 1.14 22.07 7.83
C ARG A 108 0.09 20.99 8.06
N ASP A 109 0.45 19.70 7.93
CA ASP A 109 -0.46 18.59 8.18
C ASP A 109 -0.90 18.55 9.65
N ILE A 110 0.02 18.78 10.58
CA ILE A 110 -0.26 18.90 12.02
C ILE A 110 -1.23 20.08 12.30
N GLU A 111 -1.01 21.23 11.68
CA GLU A 111 -1.86 22.42 11.85
C GLU A 111 -3.28 22.23 11.29
N GLN A 112 -3.41 21.43 10.23
CA GLN A 112 -4.71 21.08 9.65
C GLN A 112 -5.47 20.06 10.50
N LEU A 113 -4.77 19.02 10.97
CA LEU A 113 -5.35 17.95 11.78
C LEU A 113 -5.77 18.38 13.18
N ARG A 114 -4.97 19.21 13.83
CA ARG A 114 -5.15 19.65 15.22
C ARG A 114 -5.50 18.51 16.19
N PRO A 115 -4.72 17.44 16.25
CA PRO A 115 -4.98 16.34 17.19
C PRO A 115 -4.75 16.81 18.64
N ALA A 116 -5.03 15.97 19.62
CA ALA A 116 -4.69 16.28 21.02
C ALA A 116 -3.18 16.22 21.27
N ALA A 117 -2.49 15.33 20.54
CA ALA A 117 -1.05 15.18 20.61
C ALA A 117 -0.46 14.80 19.26
N VAL A 118 0.83 15.07 19.11
CA VAL A 118 1.67 14.52 18.03
C VAL A 118 2.69 13.58 18.65
N VAL A 119 2.75 12.35 18.14
CA VAL A 119 3.78 11.36 18.44
C VAL A 119 4.68 11.25 17.21
N ALA A 120 5.98 11.39 17.38
CA ALA A 120 6.94 11.36 16.27
C ALA A 120 8.29 10.80 16.74
N ASP A 121 9.05 10.24 15.81
CA ASP A 121 10.45 9.89 16.06
C ASP A 121 11.22 11.13 16.53
N ALA A 122 12.21 10.94 17.41
CA ALA A 122 13.01 12.03 17.94
C ALA A 122 13.63 12.91 16.83
N GLN A 123 14.01 12.32 15.70
CA GLN A 123 14.56 13.05 14.55
C GLN A 123 13.54 13.90 13.79
N ASP A 124 12.25 13.59 13.90
CA ASP A 124 11.17 14.31 13.21
C ASP A 124 10.70 15.56 13.98
N TRP A 125 11.14 15.74 15.23
CA TRP A 125 10.91 16.94 16.02
C TRP A 125 11.81 18.11 15.58
N THR A 126 11.74 18.43 14.30
CA THR A 126 12.43 19.57 13.70
C THR A 126 11.82 20.90 14.14
N ALA A 127 12.53 22.01 13.91
CA ALA A 127 12.04 23.34 14.30
C ALA A 127 10.64 23.69 13.74
N PRO A 128 10.31 23.43 12.45
CA PRO A 128 8.94 23.64 11.93
C PRO A 128 7.88 22.80 12.65
N VAL A 129 8.16 21.51 12.90
CA VAL A 129 7.23 20.58 13.56
C VAL A 129 6.98 20.99 15.01
N LEU A 130 8.04 21.31 15.77
CA LEU A 130 7.95 21.80 17.15
C LEU A 130 7.16 23.12 17.23
N ALA A 131 7.43 24.05 16.29
CA ALA A 131 6.72 25.32 16.21
C ALA A 131 5.22 25.13 15.92
N ALA A 132 4.85 24.22 15.00
CA ALA A 132 3.45 23.91 14.70
C ALA A 132 2.73 23.30 15.90
N ALA A 133 3.31 22.32 16.57
CA ALA A 133 2.75 21.72 17.79
C ALA A 133 2.54 22.79 18.89
N THR A 134 3.53 23.65 19.09
CA THR A 134 3.49 24.73 20.09
C THR A 134 2.41 25.78 19.76
N ARG A 135 2.33 26.24 18.51
CA ARG A 135 1.31 27.22 18.07
C ARG A 135 -0.11 26.69 18.24
N CYS A 136 -0.29 25.41 17.94
CA CYS A 136 -1.60 24.75 18.09
C CYS A 136 -1.90 24.31 19.54
N GLY A 137 -0.96 24.48 20.49
CA GLY A 137 -1.13 24.07 21.89
C GLY A 137 -1.25 22.54 22.07
N LEU A 138 -0.64 21.76 21.17
CA LEU A 138 -0.68 20.30 21.17
C LEU A 138 0.37 19.73 22.13
N ALA A 139 0.06 18.56 22.70
CA ALA A 139 1.09 17.73 23.32
C ALA A 139 2.05 17.19 22.25
N GLY A 140 3.30 16.99 22.63
CA GLY A 140 4.32 16.36 21.79
C GLY A 140 5.05 15.27 22.54
N VAL A 141 5.12 14.07 21.95
CA VAL A 141 5.87 12.94 22.48
C VAL A 141 6.86 12.45 21.46
N ALA A 142 8.14 12.46 21.82
CA ALA A 142 9.19 11.86 21.02
C ALA A 142 9.32 10.37 21.38
N ILE A 143 9.35 9.54 20.35
CA ILE A 143 9.61 8.10 20.44
C ILE A 143 10.94 7.76 19.77
N SER A 144 11.61 6.75 20.25
CA SER A 144 12.87 6.21 19.74
C SER A 144 13.03 4.80 20.28
N GLU A 145 14.16 4.16 20.06
CA GLU A 145 14.50 2.88 20.72
C GLU A 145 14.62 2.99 22.24
N GLN A 146 14.74 4.21 22.75
CA GLN A 146 14.74 4.52 24.18
C GLN A 146 13.32 4.83 24.69
N GLU A 147 13.17 5.05 25.99
CA GLU A 147 11.91 5.45 26.61
C GLU A 147 11.29 6.69 25.95
N PRO A 148 9.96 6.72 25.73
CA PRO A 148 9.25 7.86 25.18
C PRO A 148 9.43 9.10 26.06
N ARG A 149 9.53 10.26 25.43
CA ARG A 149 9.81 11.53 26.14
C ARG A 149 8.82 12.63 25.73
N VAL A 150 8.28 13.32 26.71
CA VAL A 150 7.47 14.53 26.48
C VAL A 150 8.35 15.66 25.91
N VAL A 151 7.96 16.20 24.75
CA VAL A 151 8.60 17.32 24.07
C VAL A 151 7.86 18.63 24.38
N THR A 152 6.53 18.59 24.30
CA THR A 152 5.65 19.71 24.66
C THR A 152 4.47 19.20 25.46
N ALA A 153 4.11 19.93 26.54
CA ALA A 153 2.86 19.69 27.26
C ALA A 153 1.70 20.39 26.53
N ARG A 154 0.53 19.78 26.62
CA ARG A 154 -0.70 20.32 26.05
C ARG A 154 -1.11 21.61 26.70
N ARG A 155 -1.50 22.63 25.91
CA ARG A 155 -1.99 23.94 26.36
C ARG A 155 -3.33 24.33 25.73
N GLY A 156 -3.83 23.51 24.80
CA GLY A 156 -5.10 23.74 24.09
C GLY A 156 -6.33 23.28 24.90
N SER A 157 -7.51 23.68 24.42
CA SER A 157 -8.79 23.21 24.92
C SER A 157 -8.93 21.69 24.74
N ALA A 158 -9.83 21.07 25.52
CA ALA A 158 -10.14 19.65 25.33
C ALA A 158 -10.53 19.36 23.88
N VAL A 159 -9.90 18.34 23.28
CA VAL A 159 -10.31 17.81 21.97
C VAL A 159 -11.34 16.74 22.25
N THR A 160 -12.45 16.79 21.52
CA THR A 160 -13.48 15.76 21.64
C THR A 160 -12.87 14.39 21.36
N ALA A 161 -13.04 13.46 22.29
CA ALA A 161 -12.62 12.08 22.09
C ALA A 161 -13.33 11.49 20.86
N SER A 162 -12.64 10.66 20.12
CA SER A 162 -13.28 9.88 19.06
C SER A 162 -14.25 8.87 19.67
N PRO A 163 -15.39 8.59 19.03
CA PRO A 163 -16.38 7.64 19.56
C PRO A 163 -15.84 6.21 19.61
N SER A 164 -14.82 5.89 18.83
CA SER A 164 -14.18 4.57 18.74
C SER A 164 -12.71 4.69 18.35
N ALA A 165 -11.97 3.61 18.50
CA ALA A 165 -10.65 3.47 17.90
C ALA A 165 -10.75 3.55 16.37
N GLY A 166 -9.68 3.97 15.73
CA GLY A 166 -9.62 4.04 14.27
C GLY A 166 -8.34 4.67 13.76
N LEU A 167 -8.25 4.70 12.44
CA LEU A 167 -7.13 5.30 11.72
C LEU A 167 -7.61 6.34 10.71
N SER A 168 -6.77 7.34 10.47
CA SER A 168 -6.85 8.15 9.25
C SER A 168 -5.56 7.97 8.48
N ILE A 169 -5.64 7.36 7.29
CA ILE A 169 -4.49 7.17 6.39
C ILE A 169 -4.57 8.15 5.22
N LEU A 170 -3.42 8.53 4.69
CA LEU A 170 -3.36 9.38 3.51
C LEU A 170 -3.48 8.50 2.26
N THR A 171 -4.40 8.88 1.37
CA THR A 171 -4.44 8.29 0.03
C THR A 171 -3.39 8.97 -0.83
N SER A 172 -2.63 8.21 -1.59
CA SER A 172 -1.76 8.75 -2.63
C SER A 172 -2.64 9.20 -3.81
N GLY A 173 -3.25 10.37 -3.71
CA GLY A 173 -3.97 10.96 -4.84
C GLY A 173 -3.03 11.10 -6.05
N THR A 174 -3.29 10.35 -7.11
CA THR A 174 -2.54 10.47 -8.37
C THR A 174 -2.86 11.76 -9.11
N THR A 175 -3.94 12.46 -8.73
CA THR A 175 -4.51 13.60 -9.46
C THR A 175 -4.79 14.83 -8.60
N GLY A 176 -4.39 14.86 -7.30
CA GLY A 176 -4.68 15.99 -6.42
C GLY A 176 -3.98 15.90 -5.06
N PRO A 177 -4.21 16.87 -4.16
CA PRO A 177 -3.66 16.80 -2.82
C PRO A 177 -4.12 15.51 -2.12
N PRO A 178 -3.25 14.91 -1.27
CA PRO A 178 -3.59 13.69 -0.54
C PRO A 178 -4.89 13.87 0.24
N LYS A 179 -5.82 12.92 0.09
CA LYS A 179 -7.06 12.87 0.87
C LYS A 179 -6.84 11.93 2.06
N ARG A 180 -7.54 12.17 3.16
CA ARG A 180 -7.54 11.26 4.30
C ARG A 180 -8.72 10.32 4.21
N GLN A 181 -8.43 9.02 4.31
CA GLN A 181 -9.42 7.96 4.45
C GLN A 181 -9.57 7.61 5.92
N ALA A 182 -10.78 7.71 6.44
CA ALA A 182 -11.14 7.24 7.78
C ALA A 182 -11.36 5.72 7.75
N ILE A 183 -10.83 5.03 8.74
CA ILE A 183 -10.94 3.59 8.94
C ILE A 183 -11.36 3.39 10.38
N ASP A 184 -12.65 3.21 10.62
CA ASP A 184 -13.22 2.94 11.93
C ASP A 184 -13.11 1.46 12.33
N GLU A 185 -13.62 1.10 13.50
CA GLU A 185 -13.54 -0.26 14.03
C GLU A 185 -14.12 -1.32 13.09
N ALA A 186 -15.25 -1.03 12.45
CA ALA A 186 -15.91 -1.99 11.55
C ALA A 186 -15.06 -2.23 10.29
N VAL A 187 -14.45 -1.16 9.79
CA VAL A 187 -13.54 -1.23 8.65
C VAL A 187 -12.21 -1.89 9.05
N LEU A 188 -11.71 -1.67 10.27
CA LEU A 188 -10.53 -2.36 10.79
C LEU A 188 -10.75 -3.87 10.92
N ASP A 189 -11.91 -4.29 11.40
CA ASP A 189 -12.28 -5.72 11.49
C ASP A 189 -12.29 -6.38 10.10
N ARG A 190 -12.89 -5.70 9.11
CA ARG A 190 -12.83 -6.13 7.73
C ARG A 190 -11.40 -6.19 7.19
N THR A 191 -10.58 -5.18 7.52
CA THR A 191 -9.18 -5.14 7.09
C THR A 191 -8.40 -6.35 7.59
N VAL A 192 -8.55 -6.69 8.89
CA VAL A 192 -7.95 -7.91 9.47
C VAL A 192 -8.41 -9.14 8.69
N PHE A 193 -9.71 -9.27 8.45
CA PHE A 193 -10.25 -10.39 7.68
C PHE A 193 -9.67 -10.45 6.25
N SER A 194 -9.59 -9.32 5.55
CA SER A 194 -9.09 -9.27 4.16
C SER A 194 -7.61 -9.69 4.03
N VAL A 195 -6.81 -9.46 5.08
CA VAL A 195 -5.38 -9.83 5.12
C VAL A 195 -5.18 -11.29 5.54
N THR A 196 -5.98 -11.76 6.50
CA THR A 196 -5.76 -13.06 7.16
C THR A 196 -6.69 -14.18 6.70
N GLY A 197 -7.76 -13.84 5.96
CA GLY A 197 -8.85 -14.79 5.67
C GLY A 197 -9.62 -15.23 6.91
N GLY A 198 -9.50 -14.51 8.04
CA GLY A 198 -10.10 -14.85 9.33
C GLY A 198 -9.37 -15.94 10.10
N LEU A 199 -8.13 -16.26 9.73
CA LEU A 199 -7.31 -17.28 10.39
C LEU A 199 -6.43 -16.67 11.48
N PHE A 200 -6.41 -17.31 12.65
CA PHE A 200 -5.42 -17.03 13.69
C PHE A 200 -4.13 -17.79 13.41
N ALA A 201 -3.01 -17.18 13.80
CA ALA A 201 -1.71 -17.79 13.64
C ALA A 201 -1.39 -18.75 14.80
N GLU A 202 -0.76 -19.87 14.44
CA GLU A 202 -0.14 -20.73 15.44
C GLU A 202 1.28 -20.22 15.77
N PRO A 203 1.78 -20.44 16.99
CA PRO A 203 3.14 -19.98 17.38
C PRO A 203 4.25 -20.50 16.49
N THR A 204 4.04 -21.64 15.84
CA THR A 204 5.01 -22.29 14.93
C THR A 204 4.90 -21.81 13.49
N ASP A 205 3.86 -21.04 13.14
CA ASP A 205 3.70 -20.52 11.78
C ASP A 205 4.90 -19.62 11.40
N PRO A 206 5.34 -19.65 10.14
CA PRO A 206 6.31 -18.67 9.66
C PRO A 206 5.80 -17.24 9.88
N PRO A 207 6.69 -16.28 10.20
CA PRO A 207 6.25 -14.90 10.39
C PRO A 207 5.80 -14.24 9.09
N GLU A 208 5.06 -13.14 9.21
CA GLU A 208 4.73 -12.26 8.10
C GLU A 208 5.89 -11.28 7.86
N LEU A 209 6.30 -11.09 6.60
CA LEU A 209 7.31 -10.11 6.23
C LEU A 209 6.64 -8.79 5.85
N SER A 210 6.91 -7.74 6.63
CA SER A 210 6.33 -6.41 6.46
C SER A 210 7.41 -5.37 6.19
N TYR A 211 7.30 -4.67 5.07
CA TYR A 211 8.13 -3.50 4.71
C TYR A 211 7.30 -2.38 4.07
N TRP A 212 6.02 -2.62 3.87
CA TRP A 212 5.10 -1.63 3.33
C TRP A 212 4.96 -0.47 4.31
N PRO A 213 4.97 0.80 3.82
CA PRO A 213 4.89 1.95 4.72
C PRO A 213 3.64 1.93 5.60
N PHE A 214 3.79 2.18 6.89
CA PHE A 214 2.69 2.24 7.85
C PHE A 214 1.68 3.36 7.57
N GLY A 215 2.03 4.35 6.76
CA GLY A 215 1.08 5.36 6.30
C GLY A 215 0.02 4.84 5.31
N GLY A 216 0.17 3.61 4.80
CA GLY A 216 -0.71 2.97 3.84
C GLY A 216 -0.99 1.51 4.19
N ILE A 217 -0.85 0.61 3.22
CA ILE A 217 -1.17 -0.84 3.38
C ILE A 217 -0.35 -1.52 4.48
N GLY A 218 0.86 -1.04 4.79
CA GLY A 218 1.71 -1.61 5.84
C GLY A 218 1.06 -1.59 7.22
N VAL A 219 0.28 -0.57 7.56
CA VAL A 219 -0.46 -0.54 8.84
C VAL A 219 -1.53 -1.63 8.89
N CYS A 220 -2.15 -1.97 7.77
CA CYS A 220 -3.15 -3.03 7.70
C CYS A 220 -2.52 -4.41 7.99
N GLN A 221 -1.31 -4.66 7.46
CA GLN A 221 -0.56 -5.88 7.76
C GLN A 221 -0.14 -5.95 9.24
N LEU A 222 0.33 -4.83 9.80
CA LEU A 222 0.70 -4.73 11.21
C LEU A 222 -0.49 -5.06 12.12
N ILE A 223 -1.63 -4.43 11.88
CA ILE A 223 -2.86 -4.62 12.67
C ILE A 223 -3.35 -6.07 12.54
N ALA A 224 -3.39 -6.60 11.32
CA ALA A 224 -3.79 -7.98 11.08
C ALA A 224 -2.86 -8.98 11.78
N GLY A 225 -1.55 -8.74 11.78
CA GLY A 225 -0.59 -9.54 12.51
C GLY A 225 -0.86 -9.54 14.01
N PHE A 226 -0.96 -8.38 14.62
CA PHE A 226 -1.22 -8.27 16.07
C PHE A 226 -2.59 -8.83 16.47
N ALA A 227 -3.64 -8.60 15.68
CA ALA A 227 -4.98 -9.11 15.96
C ALA A 227 -5.04 -10.65 15.96
N THR A 228 -4.21 -11.30 15.16
CA THR A 228 -4.27 -12.76 14.94
C THR A 228 -3.12 -13.54 15.57
N GLY A 229 -2.25 -12.89 16.33
CA GLY A 229 -1.10 -13.53 16.95
C GLY A 229 0.03 -13.90 15.99
N LYS A 230 0.05 -13.31 14.78
CA LYS A 230 1.07 -13.57 13.75
C LYS A 230 2.37 -12.84 14.11
N ARG A 231 3.49 -13.55 14.14
CA ARG A 231 4.81 -12.94 14.28
C ARG A 231 5.14 -12.11 13.03
N ILE A 232 5.82 -10.98 13.20
CA ILE A 232 6.13 -10.03 12.13
C ILE A 232 7.65 -9.84 12.03
N VAL A 233 8.19 -9.97 10.83
CA VAL A 233 9.53 -9.49 10.48
C VAL A 233 9.34 -8.12 9.83
N LEU A 234 9.78 -7.07 10.51
CA LEU A 234 9.61 -5.69 10.09
C LEU A 234 10.91 -5.15 9.50
N LEU A 235 10.84 -4.72 8.23
CA LEU A 235 11.92 -3.94 7.62
C LEU A 235 11.52 -2.46 7.60
N GLU A 236 12.45 -1.57 7.96
CA GLU A 236 12.19 -0.12 7.91
C GLU A 236 11.86 0.34 6.49
N ARG A 237 12.56 -0.25 5.51
CA ARG A 237 12.36 -0.02 4.07
C ARG A 237 12.75 -1.28 3.29
N PHE A 238 12.28 -1.36 2.06
CA PHE A 238 12.71 -2.42 1.17
C PHE A 238 14.20 -2.23 0.78
N SER A 239 14.96 -3.30 0.89
CA SER A 239 16.20 -3.54 0.16
C SER A 239 16.21 -5.00 -0.29
N VAL A 240 16.82 -5.30 -1.42
CA VAL A 240 16.88 -6.70 -1.93
C VAL A 240 17.56 -7.59 -0.90
N ASP A 241 18.70 -7.15 -0.36
CA ASP A 241 19.52 -7.94 0.57
C ASP A 241 18.77 -8.27 1.87
N ASP A 242 18.12 -7.26 2.48
CA ASP A 242 17.38 -7.46 3.73
C ASP A 242 16.13 -8.33 3.51
N TRP A 243 15.43 -8.10 2.39
CA TRP A 243 14.23 -8.85 2.05
C TRP A 243 14.57 -10.33 1.77
N VAL A 244 15.58 -10.61 0.94
CA VAL A 244 16.04 -11.97 0.63
C VAL A 244 16.56 -12.66 1.89
N ARG A 245 17.35 -11.95 2.72
CA ARG A 245 17.81 -12.48 4.01
C ARG A 245 16.63 -12.87 4.90
N ALA A 246 15.59 -12.04 5.00
CA ALA A 246 14.40 -12.32 5.78
C ALA A 246 13.66 -13.56 5.25
N VAL A 247 13.43 -13.64 3.92
CA VAL A 247 12.79 -14.80 3.28
C VAL A 247 13.53 -16.08 3.61
N ARG A 248 14.84 -16.10 3.41
CA ARG A 248 15.70 -17.28 3.65
C ARG A 248 15.74 -17.66 5.13
N THR A 249 15.99 -16.68 6.03
CA THR A 249 16.19 -16.93 7.47
C THR A 249 14.90 -17.44 8.12
N HIS A 250 13.77 -16.85 7.79
CA HIS A 250 12.48 -17.18 8.41
C HIS A 250 11.66 -18.16 7.59
N ARG A 251 12.19 -18.65 6.45
CA ARG A 251 11.49 -19.58 5.55
C ARG A 251 10.10 -19.08 5.20
N ILE A 252 10.01 -17.80 4.79
CA ILE A 252 8.75 -17.15 4.45
C ILE A 252 8.09 -17.88 3.28
N PRO A 253 6.83 -18.37 3.42
CA PRO A 253 6.18 -19.15 2.37
C PRO A 253 5.45 -18.26 1.33
N ARG A 254 5.14 -17.01 1.67
CA ARG A 254 4.45 -16.06 0.80
C ARG A 254 4.81 -14.63 1.19
N ALA A 255 4.86 -13.74 0.21
CA ALA A 255 5.09 -12.33 0.47
C ALA A 255 4.28 -11.44 -0.50
N GLY A 256 3.77 -10.33 0.03
CA GLY A 256 3.19 -9.27 -0.79
C GLY A 256 4.29 -8.35 -1.32
N VAL A 257 4.27 -8.05 -2.62
CA VAL A 257 5.28 -7.23 -3.28
C VAL A 257 4.66 -6.22 -4.24
N GLN A 258 5.36 -5.10 -4.46
CA GLN A 258 5.05 -4.20 -5.57
C GLN A 258 5.68 -4.77 -6.87
N PRO A 259 5.15 -4.43 -8.06
CA PRO A 259 5.76 -4.80 -9.34
C PRO A 259 7.24 -4.42 -9.45
N ALA A 260 7.63 -3.27 -8.89
CA ALA A 260 9.03 -2.84 -8.86
C ALA A 260 9.94 -3.80 -8.09
N VAL A 261 9.44 -4.44 -7.01
CA VAL A 261 10.21 -5.42 -6.23
C VAL A 261 10.50 -6.67 -7.06
N VAL A 262 9.51 -7.17 -7.82
CA VAL A 262 9.72 -8.32 -8.72
C VAL A 262 10.87 -8.03 -9.68
N ARG A 263 10.89 -6.82 -10.26
CA ARG A 263 11.96 -6.40 -11.16
C ARG A 263 13.31 -6.24 -10.45
N MET A 264 13.33 -5.63 -9.26
CA MET A 264 14.57 -5.48 -8.46
C MET A 264 15.17 -6.84 -8.09
N LEU A 265 14.35 -7.86 -7.82
CA LEU A 265 14.82 -9.22 -7.56
C LEU A 265 15.39 -9.88 -8.81
N LEU A 266 14.83 -9.63 -9.98
CA LEU A 266 15.37 -10.09 -11.28
C LEU A 266 16.70 -9.41 -11.61
N ASP A 267 16.82 -8.12 -11.34
CA ASP A 267 18.00 -7.31 -11.62
C ASP A 267 19.17 -7.63 -10.68
N ALA A 268 18.88 -8.20 -9.52
CA ALA A 268 19.89 -8.55 -8.51
C ALA A 268 20.43 -9.97 -8.71
N ASP A 269 21.62 -10.21 -8.14
CA ASP A 269 22.24 -11.54 -8.10
C ASP A 269 21.64 -12.39 -6.98
N VAL A 270 20.32 -12.68 -7.10
CA VAL A 270 19.58 -13.53 -6.16
C VAL A 270 19.57 -14.95 -6.70
N SER A 271 19.97 -15.91 -5.85
CA SER A 271 19.89 -17.30 -6.25
C SER A 271 18.50 -17.90 -6.01
N PRO A 272 18.05 -18.87 -6.83
CA PRO A 272 16.78 -19.56 -6.58
C PRO A 272 16.70 -20.20 -5.18
N GLU A 273 17.81 -20.68 -4.66
CA GLU A 273 17.90 -21.31 -3.32
C GLU A 273 17.58 -20.32 -2.21
N ASP A 274 17.91 -19.05 -2.37
CA ASP A 274 17.60 -18.00 -1.39
C ASP A 274 16.10 -17.77 -1.23
N LEU A 275 15.33 -18.04 -2.28
CA LEU A 275 13.87 -17.89 -2.31
C LEU A 275 13.10 -19.21 -2.24
N ALA A 276 13.78 -20.34 -2.07
CA ALA A 276 13.16 -21.69 -2.14
C ALA A 276 12.06 -21.96 -1.12
N SER A 277 11.90 -21.13 -0.09
CA SER A 277 10.79 -21.25 0.86
C SER A 277 9.49 -20.62 0.34
N LEU A 278 9.55 -19.71 -0.65
CA LEU A 278 8.39 -19.07 -1.21
C LEU A 278 7.57 -20.04 -2.07
N GLN A 279 6.31 -20.16 -1.75
CA GLN A 279 5.34 -20.92 -2.53
C GLN A 279 4.69 -20.06 -3.62
N PHE A 280 4.53 -18.76 -3.34
CA PHE A 280 4.06 -17.76 -4.30
C PHE A 280 4.33 -16.33 -3.81
N LEU A 281 4.33 -15.39 -4.75
CA LEU A 281 4.26 -13.95 -4.47
C LEU A 281 2.86 -13.40 -4.79
N ILE A 282 2.47 -12.34 -4.06
CA ILE A 282 1.27 -11.57 -4.36
C ILE A 282 1.72 -10.19 -4.81
N SER A 283 1.54 -9.86 -6.10
CA SER A 283 1.84 -8.53 -6.62
C SER A 283 0.60 -7.64 -6.57
N ALA A 284 0.75 -6.46 -5.94
CA ALA A 284 -0.34 -5.49 -5.77
C ALA A 284 0.17 -4.05 -5.88
N SER A 285 -0.75 -3.09 -5.82
CA SER A 285 -0.50 -1.63 -5.85
C SER A 285 -0.05 -1.05 -7.18
N GLY A 286 -0.02 -1.83 -8.25
CA GLY A 286 0.29 -1.39 -9.60
C GLY A 286 0.24 -2.55 -10.59
N PRO A 287 0.24 -2.27 -11.89
CA PRO A 287 0.28 -3.30 -12.90
C PRO A 287 1.66 -3.97 -12.95
N LEU A 288 1.69 -5.29 -12.88
CA LEU A 288 2.87 -6.09 -13.16
C LEU A 288 2.88 -6.45 -14.65
N ASP A 289 3.98 -6.12 -15.31
CA ASP A 289 4.17 -6.48 -16.70
C ASP A 289 4.22 -8.02 -16.88
N PRO A 290 3.46 -8.59 -17.84
CA PRO A 290 3.43 -10.04 -18.07
C PRO A 290 4.81 -10.65 -18.35
N ALA A 291 5.67 -9.97 -19.13
CA ALA A 291 7.01 -10.48 -19.47
C ALA A 291 7.92 -10.51 -18.21
N THR A 292 7.86 -9.47 -17.38
CA THR A 292 8.56 -9.43 -16.07
C THR A 292 8.10 -10.55 -15.16
N ARG A 293 6.79 -10.84 -15.13
CA ARG A 293 6.24 -11.96 -14.36
C ARG A 293 6.74 -13.29 -14.88
N ASP A 294 6.67 -13.49 -16.20
CA ASP A 294 7.10 -14.72 -16.86
C ASP A 294 8.59 -15.01 -16.61
N GLU A 295 9.44 -13.99 -16.69
CA GLU A 295 10.86 -14.09 -16.40
C GLU A 295 11.10 -14.48 -14.93
N PHE A 296 10.36 -13.88 -13.99
CA PHE A 296 10.47 -14.20 -12.57
C PHE A 296 10.04 -15.65 -12.29
N GLU A 297 8.87 -16.06 -12.79
CA GLU A 297 8.35 -17.41 -12.64
C GLU A 297 9.30 -18.44 -13.27
N GLN A 298 9.87 -18.13 -14.44
CA GLN A 298 10.83 -19.01 -15.11
C GLN A 298 12.16 -19.15 -14.34
N ARG A 299 12.69 -18.02 -13.80
CA ARG A 299 14.00 -18.01 -13.10
C ARG A 299 13.92 -18.68 -11.74
N PHE A 300 12.85 -18.43 -10.98
CA PHE A 300 12.76 -18.84 -9.57
C PHE A 300 11.79 -20.01 -9.32
N ASP A 301 11.01 -20.43 -10.30
CA ASP A 301 9.93 -21.42 -10.18
C ASP A 301 8.91 -21.06 -9.07
N ILE A 302 8.65 -19.76 -8.91
CA ILE A 302 7.75 -19.21 -7.88
C ILE A 302 6.60 -18.47 -8.59
N PRO A 303 5.35 -18.95 -8.48
CA PRO A 303 4.20 -18.28 -9.08
C PRO A 303 3.98 -16.86 -8.54
N VAL A 304 3.63 -15.91 -9.41
CA VAL A 304 3.21 -14.56 -9.02
C VAL A 304 1.72 -14.39 -9.28
N ARG A 305 0.96 -14.10 -8.24
CA ARG A 305 -0.47 -13.82 -8.31
C ARG A 305 -0.71 -12.33 -8.17
N LEU A 306 -1.68 -11.82 -8.91
CA LEU A 306 -2.06 -10.42 -8.84
C LEU A 306 -3.19 -10.24 -7.82
N ALA A 307 -3.20 -9.14 -7.09
CA ALA A 307 -4.30 -8.76 -6.23
C ALA A 307 -4.73 -7.33 -6.52
N TYR A 308 -6.00 -7.04 -6.29
CA TYR A 308 -6.55 -5.70 -6.47
C TYR A 308 -7.15 -5.20 -5.17
N GLY A 309 -6.80 -3.99 -4.85
CA GLY A 309 -7.32 -3.22 -3.74
C GLY A 309 -6.87 -1.78 -3.83
N ALA A 310 -7.55 -0.92 -3.11
CA ALA A 310 -7.21 0.49 -3.04
C ALA A 310 -7.45 1.02 -1.63
N THR A 311 -6.88 2.18 -1.34
CA THR A 311 -7.02 2.81 -0.02
C THR A 311 -8.49 3.12 0.28
N GLU A 312 -9.27 3.47 -0.75
CA GLU A 312 -10.71 3.75 -0.69
C GLU A 312 -11.51 2.54 -0.17
N PHE A 313 -10.98 1.34 -0.36
CA PHE A 313 -11.59 0.09 0.09
C PHE A 313 -10.99 -0.45 1.39
N ALA A 314 -10.07 0.28 2.00
CA ALA A 314 -9.34 -0.11 3.22
C ALA A 314 -8.76 -1.54 3.15
N GLY A 315 -8.34 -1.96 1.96
CA GLY A 315 -7.76 -3.28 1.75
C GLY A 315 -8.04 -3.86 0.36
N SER A 316 -8.02 -5.20 0.29
CA SER A 316 -8.25 -5.91 -0.95
C SER A 316 -9.75 -5.96 -1.33
N VAL A 317 -10.00 -5.92 -2.62
CA VAL A 317 -11.32 -6.09 -3.27
C VAL A 317 -11.38 -7.44 -3.96
N CYS A 318 -10.31 -7.80 -4.69
CA CYS A 318 -10.18 -9.08 -5.37
C CYS A 318 -8.87 -9.76 -4.96
N ALA A 319 -8.94 -11.06 -4.77
CA ALA A 319 -7.78 -11.88 -4.42
C ALA A 319 -7.95 -13.32 -4.95
N TRP A 320 -6.85 -14.07 -4.87
CA TRP A 320 -6.80 -15.50 -5.15
C TRP A 320 -6.86 -16.29 -3.84
N THR A 321 -7.64 -17.37 -3.84
CA THR A 321 -7.56 -18.41 -2.80
C THR A 321 -6.69 -19.58 -3.29
N PRO A 322 -6.18 -20.45 -2.40
CA PRO A 322 -5.44 -21.64 -2.80
C PRO A 322 -6.25 -22.54 -3.78
N GLU A 323 -7.55 -22.71 -3.54
CA GLU A 323 -8.43 -23.52 -4.39
C GLU A 323 -8.58 -22.91 -5.79
N MET A 324 -8.69 -21.59 -5.90
CA MET A 324 -8.72 -20.88 -7.19
C MET A 324 -7.39 -21.07 -7.94
N VAL A 325 -6.26 -21.04 -7.22
CA VAL A 325 -4.95 -21.27 -7.84
C VAL A 325 -4.83 -22.67 -8.39
N GLU A 326 -5.26 -23.68 -7.64
CA GLU A 326 -5.24 -25.08 -8.07
C GLU A 326 -6.12 -25.30 -9.30
N GLN A 327 -7.35 -24.76 -9.29
CA GLN A 327 -8.34 -25.01 -10.33
C GLN A 327 -8.14 -24.17 -11.59
N PHE A 328 -7.75 -22.89 -11.44
CA PHE A 328 -7.78 -21.91 -12.53
C PHE A 328 -6.42 -21.22 -12.78
N GLY A 329 -5.41 -21.48 -11.94
CA GLY A 329 -4.15 -20.72 -11.91
C GLY A 329 -3.56 -20.42 -13.29
N PRO A 330 -3.26 -21.41 -14.15
CA PRO A 330 -2.69 -21.15 -15.47
C PRO A 330 -3.64 -20.42 -16.42
N ALA A 331 -4.94 -20.75 -16.39
CA ALA A 331 -5.93 -20.22 -17.35
C ALA A 331 -6.32 -18.75 -17.05
N LYS A 332 -6.27 -18.34 -15.78
CA LYS A 332 -6.72 -17.01 -15.31
C LYS A 332 -5.57 -16.16 -14.73
N ARG A 333 -4.33 -16.48 -15.06
CA ARG A 333 -3.14 -15.88 -14.45
C ARG A 333 -3.04 -14.36 -14.59
N ASP A 334 -3.72 -13.75 -15.58
CA ASP A 334 -3.73 -12.30 -15.82
C ASP A 334 -4.80 -11.57 -15.01
N SER A 335 -5.64 -12.31 -14.28
CA SER A 335 -6.66 -11.73 -13.42
C SER A 335 -6.10 -11.36 -12.05
N VAL A 336 -6.80 -10.47 -11.36
CA VAL A 336 -6.56 -10.14 -9.95
C VAL A 336 -7.33 -11.06 -8.99
N GLY A 337 -7.83 -12.20 -9.48
CA GLY A 337 -8.66 -13.11 -8.73
C GLY A 337 -10.14 -12.76 -8.79
N ARG A 338 -10.90 -13.25 -7.82
CA ARG A 338 -12.33 -12.98 -7.64
C ARG A 338 -12.57 -11.98 -6.52
N PRO A 339 -13.74 -11.30 -6.51
CA PRO A 339 -14.15 -10.48 -5.36
C PRO A 339 -14.10 -11.28 -4.05
N LEU A 340 -13.68 -10.62 -2.98
CA LEU A 340 -13.73 -11.19 -1.63
C LEU A 340 -15.19 -11.46 -1.23
N PRO A 341 -15.45 -12.40 -0.29
CA PRO A 341 -16.82 -12.82 0.08
C PRO A 341 -17.74 -11.69 0.56
N ASP A 342 -17.18 -10.61 1.11
CA ASP A 342 -17.88 -9.43 1.59
C ASP A 342 -17.95 -8.28 0.57
N THR A 343 -17.54 -8.55 -0.67
CA THR A 343 -17.36 -7.54 -1.71
C THR A 343 -18.16 -7.92 -2.95
N GLU A 344 -18.98 -7.00 -3.41
CA GLU A 344 -19.62 -7.11 -4.72
C GLU A 344 -18.85 -6.23 -5.73
N VAL A 345 -18.64 -6.76 -6.92
CA VAL A 345 -18.00 -6.05 -8.03
C VAL A 345 -18.90 -6.09 -9.25
N ARG A 346 -18.99 -4.97 -9.95
CA ARG A 346 -19.60 -4.89 -11.27
C ARG A 346 -18.77 -4.03 -12.21
N ILE A 347 -18.90 -4.29 -13.49
CA ILE A 347 -18.26 -3.51 -14.55
C ILE A 347 -19.36 -2.72 -15.25
N VAL A 348 -19.20 -1.42 -15.35
CA VAL A 348 -20.21 -0.53 -15.91
C VAL A 348 -19.66 0.30 -17.07
N ASP A 349 -20.53 0.64 -17.98
CA ASP A 349 -20.23 1.61 -19.03
C ASP A 349 -19.89 2.98 -18.40
N PRO A 350 -18.81 3.63 -18.79
CA PRO A 350 -18.34 4.86 -18.17
C PRO A 350 -19.32 6.04 -18.30
N ASP A 351 -20.10 6.08 -19.36
CA ASP A 351 -20.97 7.20 -19.71
C ASP A 351 -22.39 7.01 -19.15
N THR A 352 -22.92 5.79 -19.23
CA THR A 352 -24.30 5.49 -18.82
C THR A 352 -24.41 4.92 -17.40
N GLY A 353 -23.33 4.36 -16.84
CA GLY A 353 -23.34 3.66 -15.54
C GLY A 353 -24.07 2.32 -15.55
N VAL A 354 -24.52 1.86 -16.72
CA VAL A 354 -25.20 0.56 -16.88
C VAL A 354 -24.17 -0.57 -16.89
N ALA A 355 -24.50 -1.70 -16.24
CA ALA A 355 -23.63 -2.86 -16.26
C ALA A 355 -23.41 -3.36 -17.69
N VAL A 356 -22.13 -3.62 -18.03
CA VAL A 356 -21.76 -4.16 -19.34
C VAL A 356 -21.89 -5.69 -19.37
N PRO A 357 -22.03 -6.30 -20.57
CA PRO A 357 -22.00 -7.76 -20.68
C PRO A 357 -20.71 -8.37 -20.13
N THR A 358 -20.79 -9.61 -19.67
CA THR A 358 -19.64 -10.39 -19.22
C THR A 358 -18.50 -10.38 -20.25
N GLY A 359 -17.28 -10.19 -19.80
CA GLY A 359 -16.08 -10.07 -20.63
C GLY A 359 -15.88 -8.69 -21.28
N ALA A 360 -16.90 -7.82 -21.32
CA ALA A 360 -16.75 -6.48 -21.85
C ALA A 360 -15.98 -5.58 -20.87
N ARG A 361 -15.26 -4.60 -21.44
CA ARG A 361 -14.51 -3.61 -20.66
C ARG A 361 -15.40 -2.45 -20.23
N GLY A 362 -15.20 -2.00 -19.01
CA GLY A 362 -15.88 -0.83 -18.46
C GLY A 362 -15.18 -0.34 -17.20
N VAL A 363 -15.79 0.57 -16.47
CA VAL A 363 -15.31 1.06 -15.17
C VAL A 363 -15.71 0.07 -14.08
N LEU A 364 -14.76 -0.27 -13.22
CA LEU A 364 -15.02 -1.10 -12.05
C LEU A 364 -15.74 -0.30 -10.97
N GLU A 365 -16.81 -0.85 -10.47
CA GLU A 365 -17.48 -0.40 -9.26
C GLU A 365 -17.50 -1.54 -8.23
N ALA A 366 -17.23 -1.20 -6.98
CA ALA A 366 -17.30 -2.16 -5.89
C ALA A 366 -18.26 -1.69 -4.81
N ARG A 367 -18.96 -2.63 -4.16
CA ARG A 367 -19.80 -2.39 -3.00
C ARG A 367 -19.32 -3.26 -1.85
N ILE A 368 -19.02 -2.60 -0.73
CA ILE A 368 -18.56 -3.20 0.51
C ILE A 368 -19.41 -2.59 1.60
N GLU A 369 -20.39 -3.33 2.10
CA GLU A 369 -21.46 -2.81 2.96
C GLU A 369 -20.93 -2.05 4.19
N VAL A 370 -19.84 -2.51 4.80
CA VAL A 370 -19.22 -1.86 5.96
C VAL A 370 -18.60 -0.50 5.64
N LEU A 371 -18.25 -0.24 4.39
CA LEU A 371 -17.72 1.04 3.93
C LEU A 371 -18.81 1.97 3.42
N SER A 372 -19.71 1.44 2.62
CA SER A 372 -20.82 2.17 2.02
C SER A 372 -21.89 1.20 1.53
N PRO A 373 -23.18 1.49 1.76
CA PRO A 373 -24.27 0.74 1.13
C PRO A 373 -24.34 0.99 -0.39
N ASP A 374 -23.75 2.10 -0.84
CA ASP A 374 -23.75 2.50 -2.25
C ASP A 374 -22.53 1.94 -2.98
N TRP A 375 -22.63 1.83 -4.31
CA TRP A 375 -21.53 1.47 -5.17
C TRP A 375 -20.44 2.55 -5.16
N ILE A 376 -19.22 2.16 -4.82
CA ILE A 376 -18.04 3.01 -4.89
C ILE A 376 -17.46 2.86 -6.30
N ARG A 377 -17.57 3.93 -7.09
CA ARG A 377 -17.03 3.97 -8.44
C ARG A 377 -15.55 4.27 -8.42
N THR A 378 -14.77 3.44 -9.09
CA THR A 378 -13.34 3.65 -9.29
C THR A 378 -13.07 4.39 -10.60
N THR A 379 -11.81 4.62 -10.87
CA THR A 379 -11.33 5.03 -12.20
C THR A 379 -10.65 3.88 -12.94
N ASP A 380 -10.64 2.67 -12.38
CA ASP A 380 -10.00 1.52 -12.96
C ASP A 380 -10.90 0.91 -14.07
N ILE A 381 -10.31 0.69 -15.22
CA ILE A 381 -10.95 -0.04 -16.32
C ILE A 381 -10.70 -1.53 -16.12
N ALA A 382 -11.77 -2.31 -16.12
CA ALA A 382 -11.72 -3.73 -15.88
C ALA A 382 -12.68 -4.51 -16.78
N SER A 383 -12.55 -5.81 -16.78
CA SER A 383 -13.54 -6.76 -17.28
C SER A 383 -13.70 -7.90 -16.26
N MET A 384 -14.85 -8.55 -16.26
CA MET A 384 -15.12 -9.73 -15.42
C MET A 384 -15.63 -10.84 -16.30
N ASP A 385 -15.05 -12.03 -16.21
CA ASP A 385 -15.42 -13.17 -17.00
C ASP A 385 -16.58 -14.00 -16.38
N ASP A 386 -17.03 -15.05 -17.09
CA ASP A 386 -18.13 -15.90 -16.65
C ASP A 386 -17.83 -16.68 -15.36
N ASP A 387 -16.55 -16.88 -15.03
CA ASP A 387 -16.12 -17.49 -13.79
C ASP A 387 -15.98 -16.47 -12.65
N GLY A 388 -16.23 -15.18 -12.90
CA GLY A 388 -16.15 -14.10 -11.93
C GLY A 388 -14.73 -13.58 -11.67
N PHE A 389 -13.75 -13.94 -12.52
CA PHE A 389 -12.40 -13.39 -12.42
C PHE A 389 -12.32 -11.99 -13.03
N VAL A 390 -11.70 -11.09 -12.30
CA VAL A 390 -11.55 -9.69 -12.70
C VAL A 390 -10.17 -9.46 -13.33
N THR A 391 -10.15 -8.81 -14.49
CA THR A 391 -8.91 -8.41 -15.19
C THR A 391 -8.87 -6.88 -15.29
N LEU A 392 -7.77 -6.26 -14.86
CA LEU A 392 -7.56 -4.81 -14.96
C LEU A 392 -6.92 -4.45 -16.30
N HIS A 393 -7.35 -3.31 -16.88
CA HIS A 393 -6.89 -2.82 -18.18
C HIS A 393 -6.27 -1.40 -18.12
N GLY A 394 -6.11 -0.84 -16.90
CA GLY A 394 -5.58 0.50 -16.68
C GLY A 394 -6.57 1.44 -16.02
N ARG A 395 -6.30 2.75 -16.06
CA ARG A 395 -7.12 3.77 -15.39
C ARG A 395 -7.74 4.75 -16.38
N ALA A 396 -8.99 5.11 -16.14
CA ALA A 396 -9.72 6.07 -16.97
C ALA A 396 -9.32 7.53 -16.69
N ASP A 397 -8.98 7.86 -15.44
CA ASP A 397 -8.57 9.21 -15.01
C ASP A 397 -7.14 9.58 -15.45
N GLY A 398 -6.33 8.58 -15.76
CA GLY A 398 -5.02 8.75 -16.39
C GLY A 398 -5.09 8.84 -17.91
N ALA A 399 -6.27 8.76 -18.52
CA ALA A 399 -6.39 8.77 -19.97
C ALA A 399 -5.97 10.13 -20.55
N ILE A 400 -5.13 10.07 -21.58
CA ILE A 400 -4.63 11.23 -22.31
C ILE A 400 -5.66 11.59 -23.39
N ILE A 401 -6.16 12.82 -23.36
CA ILE A 401 -7.13 13.29 -24.34
C ILE A 401 -6.41 14.07 -25.44
N ARG A 402 -6.09 13.41 -26.53
CA ARG A 402 -5.39 13.98 -27.68
C ARG A 402 -6.33 14.28 -28.82
N GLY A 403 -6.72 15.55 -29.01
CA GLY A 403 -7.57 15.96 -30.13
C GLY A 403 -8.89 15.19 -30.18
N GLY A 404 -9.49 14.86 -29.02
CA GLY A 404 -10.71 14.08 -28.89
C GLY A 404 -10.51 12.56 -28.79
N PHE A 405 -9.32 12.03 -29.06
CA PHE A 405 -9.02 10.63 -28.86
C PHE A 405 -8.61 10.36 -27.42
N LYS A 406 -9.20 9.32 -26.82
CA LYS A 406 -8.88 8.84 -25.48
C LYS A 406 -7.81 7.76 -25.56
N ILE A 407 -6.62 8.02 -25.00
CA ILE A 407 -5.46 7.14 -24.98
C ILE A 407 -5.23 6.67 -23.56
N LEU A 408 -5.23 5.38 -23.31
CA LEU A 408 -4.83 4.82 -22.03
C LEU A 408 -3.30 4.71 -21.98
N PRO A 409 -2.61 5.38 -21.02
CA PRO A 409 -1.16 5.33 -20.91
C PRO A 409 -0.60 3.90 -20.84
N GLU A 410 -1.32 3.02 -20.14
CA GLU A 410 -0.91 1.63 -19.99
C GLU A 410 -0.82 0.88 -21.33
N THR A 411 -1.70 1.19 -22.28
CA THR A 411 -1.64 0.59 -23.64
C THR A 411 -0.33 0.93 -24.35
N VAL A 412 0.12 2.18 -24.23
CA VAL A 412 1.38 2.63 -24.83
C VAL A 412 2.56 2.06 -24.04
N ARG A 413 2.47 2.03 -22.73
CA ARG A 413 3.49 1.47 -21.83
C ARG A 413 3.78 0.00 -22.16
N GLN A 414 2.75 -0.82 -22.33
CA GLN A 414 2.90 -2.24 -22.67
C GLN A 414 3.64 -2.46 -23.98
N VAL A 415 3.39 -1.62 -25.00
CA VAL A 415 4.13 -1.69 -26.26
C VAL A 415 5.61 -1.32 -26.07
N LEU A 416 5.90 -0.27 -25.28
CA LEU A 416 7.27 0.13 -24.97
C LEU A 416 8.03 -0.97 -24.22
N LEU A 417 7.40 -1.65 -23.26
CA LEU A 417 7.97 -2.77 -22.52
C LEU A 417 8.28 -3.99 -23.40
N GLY A 418 7.61 -4.14 -24.53
CA GLY A 418 7.93 -5.17 -25.53
C GLY A 418 9.22 -4.91 -26.31
N HIS A 419 9.87 -3.75 -26.14
CA HIS A 419 11.13 -3.45 -26.81
C HIS A 419 12.32 -4.06 -26.05
N PRO A 420 13.25 -4.80 -26.70
CA PRO A 420 14.33 -5.52 -26.02
C PRO A 420 15.26 -4.66 -25.14
N SER A 421 15.39 -3.36 -25.48
CA SER A 421 16.24 -2.42 -24.75
C SER A 421 15.49 -1.64 -23.66
N VAL A 422 14.21 -1.92 -23.39
CA VAL A 422 13.40 -1.23 -22.37
C VAL A 422 13.16 -2.15 -21.19
N ARG A 423 13.59 -1.73 -20.01
CA ARG A 423 13.36 -2.42 -18.73
C ARG A 423 12.06 -2.01 -18.06
N ASP A 424 11.82 -0.70 -17.99
CA ASP A 424 10.58 -0.14 -17.46
C ASP A 424 10.19 1.11 -18.25
N ALA A 425 8.91 1.44 -18.22
CA ALA A 425 8.36 2.59 -18.92
C ALA A 425 7.26 3.25 -18.11
N CYS A 426 7.14 4.56 -18.24
CA CYS A 426 6.01 5.32 -17.75
C CYS A 426 5.53 6.26 -18.86
N VAL A 427 4.22 6.31 -19.06
CA VAL A 427 3.58 7.18 -20.06
C VAL A 427 2.63 8.13 -19.34
N VAL A 428 2.74 9.42 -19.66
CA VAL A 428 1.91 10.49 -19.08
C VAL A 428 1.38 11.42 -20.16
N GLY A 429 0.25 12.07 -19.88
CA GLY A 429 -0.24 13.16 -20.71
C GLY A 429 0.49 14.46 -20.36
N VAL A 430 1.03 15.12 -21.36
CA VAL A 430 1.61 16.46 -21.23
C VAL A 430 0.79 17.46 -22.04
N PRO A 431 0.73 18.74 -21.62
CA PRO A 431 -0.04 19.76 -22.32
C PRO A 431 0.43 19.97 -23.76
N ASP A 432 -0.53 20.19 -24.67
CA ASP A 432 -0.30 20.61 -26.06
C ASP A 432 -1.36 21.65 -26.45
N ASP A 433 -0.91 22.80 -26.96
CA ASP A 433 -1.77 23.97 -27.25
C ASP A 433 -2.86 23.68 -28.28
N ARG A 434 -2.63 22.72 -29.17
CA ARG A 434 -3.52 22.39 -30.28
C ARG A 434 -4.39 21.16 -30.01
N LEU A 435 -3.83 20.16 -29.32
CA LEU A 435 -4.47 18.85 -29.12
C LEU A 435 -4.98 18.63 -27.69
N GLY A 436 -4.77 19.60 -26.80
CA GLY A 436 -5.10 19.52 -25.40
C GLY A 436 -4.04 18.78 -24.61
N GLN A 437 -3.89 17.48 -24.87
CA GLN A 437 -2.81 16.67 -24.31
C GLN A 437 -2.19 15.78 -25.39
N VAL A 438 -0.94 15.39 -25.16
CA VAL A 438 -0.22 14.42 -25.99
C VAL A 438 0.53 13.43 -25.10
N PRO A 439 0.70 12.16 -25.52
CA PRO A 439 1.47 11.20 -24.75
C PRO A 439 2.96 11.55 -24.78
N PHE A 440 3.57 11.47 -23.61
CA PHE A 440 5.01 11.55 -23.38
C PHE A 440 5.44 10.31 -22.62
N ALA A 441 6.63 9.77 -22.89
CA ALA A 441 7.14 8.59 -22.21
C ALA A 441 8.53 8.82 -21.60
N ALA A 442 8.77 8.22 -20.44
CA ALA A 442 10.09 8.01 -19.87
C ALA A 442 10.35 6.50 -19.78
N VAL A 443 11.54 6.06 -20.13
CA VAL A 443 11.93 4.64 -20.12
C VAL A 443 13.23 4.42 -19.34
N GLU A 444 13.31 3.30 -18.65
CA GLU A 444 14.55 2.76 -18.09
C GLU A 444 15.14 1.76 -19.09
N PRO A 445 16.43 1.85 -19.44
CA PRO A 445 17.04 0.92 -20.37
C PRO A 445 17.27 -0.45 -19.71
N ALA A 446 17.16 -1.52 -20.51
CA ALA A 446 17.50 -2.86 -20.08
C ALA A 446 19.03 -3.00 -19.90
N ARG A 447 19.45 -3.67 -18.82
CA ARG A 447 20.87 -3.87 -18.52
C ARG A 447 21.58 -4.64 -19.64
N GLY A 448 22.76 -4.18 -20.02
CA GLY A 448 23.56 -4.83 -21.04
C GLY A 448 23.06 -4.66 -22.47
N GLN A 449 21.98 -3.90 -22.66
CA GLN A 449 21.46 -3.53 -23.98
C GLN A 449 21.88 -2.11 -24.35
N PRO A 450 21.97 -1.77 -25.65
CA PRO A 450 22.14 -0.40 -26.08
C PRO A 450 21.01 0.49 -25.55
N VAL A 451 21.34 1.72 -25.17
CA VAL A 451 20.32 2.71 -24.78
C VAL A 451 19.50 3.05 -26.03
N PRO A 452 18.17 2.80 -26.01
CA PRO A 452 17.34 3.02 -27.20
C PRO A 452 17.13 4.51 -27.44
N GLY A 453 17.14 4.90 -28.73
CA GLY A 453 16.85 6.27 -29.12
C GLY A 453 15.37 6.61 -29.05
N SER A 454 15.07 7.92 -28.84
CA SER A 454 13.66 8.38 -28.76
C SER A 454 12.88 8.03 -30.02
N GLU A 455 13.46 8.23 -31.22
CA GLU A 455 12.76 7.95 -32.48
C GLU A 455 12.58 6.45 -32.72
N GLU A 456 13.56 5.63 -32.34
CA GLU A 456 13.46 4.16 -32.40
C GLU A 456 12.26 3.66 -31.60
N LEU A 457 12.10 4.12 -30.36
CA LEU A 457 10.97 3.74 -29.51
C LEU A 457 9.63 4.29 -30.03
N ARG A 458 9.62 5.48 -30.61
CA ARG A 458 8.43 6.06 -31.25
C ARG A 458 8.02 5.24 -32.50
N GLU A 459 8.96 4.81 -33.34
CA GLU A 459 8.69 3.91 -34.47
C GLU A 459 8.17 2.55 -33.98
N TRP A 460 8.75 2.03 -32.90
CA TRP A 460 8.26 0.79 -32.28
C TRP A 460 6.79 0.88 -31.87
N VAL A 461 6.40 1.99 -31.22
CA VAL A 461 5.00 2.24 -30.86
C VAL A 461 4.14 2.45 -32.13
N ARG A 462 4.63 3.15 -33.13
CA ARG A 462 3.92 3.40 -34.38
C ARG A 462 3.61 2.13 -35.16
N ALA A 463 4.50 1.14 -35.08
CA ALA A 463 4.30 -0.15 -35.71
C ALA A 463 3.17 -0.98 -35.05
N ALA A 464 2.91 -0.75 -33.78
CA ALA A 464 1.97 -1.53 -32.98
C ALA A 464 0.62 -0.84 -32.70
N LEU A 465 0.60 0.50 -32.66
CA LEU A 465 -0.56 1.30 -32.26
C LEU A 465 -0.90 2.41 -33.26
N PRO A 466 -2.15 2.90 -33.24
CA PRO A 466 -2.55 4.06 -34.05
C PRO A 466 -1.68 5.29 -33.77
N VAL A 467 -1.48 6.12 -34.78
CA VAL A 467 -0.54 7.26 -34.76
C VAL A 467 -0.79 8.24 -33.59
N HIS A 468 -2.02 8.38 -33.14
CA HIS A 468 -2.34 9.26 -32.00
C HIS A 468 -1.85 8.72 -30.67
N HIS A 469 -1.51 7.43 -30.55
CA HIS A 469 -0.90 6.83 -29.37
C HIS A 469 0.62 7.06 -29.29
N VAL A 470 1.25 7.42 -30.43
CA VAL A 470 2.70 7.58 -30.46
C VAL A 470 3.11 8.76 -29.58
N PRO A 471 4.02 8.55 -28.60
CA PRO A 471 4.52 9.63 -27.77
C PRO A 471 5.19 10.74 -28.59
N VAL A 472 4.99 11.99 -28.18
CA VAL A 472 5.66 13.14 -28.85
C VAL A 472 7.16 13.12 -28.61
N ALA A 473 7.59 12.58 -27.47
CA ALA A 473 8.98 12.29 -27.14
C ALA A 473 9.07 11.10 -26.21
N VAL A 474 10.19 10.40 -26.26
CA VAL A 474 10.55 9.36 -25.27
C VAL A 474 11.92 9.76 -24.72
N VAL A 475 12.03 9.88 -23.40
CA VAL A 475 13.30 10.14 -22.71
C VAL A 475 13.77 8.87 -22.02
N THR A 476 15.08 8.64 -22.03
CA THR A 476 15.70 7.56 -21.27
C THR A 476 16.24 8.12 -19.97
N VAL A 477 15.95 7.45 -18.86
CA VAL A 477 16.40 7.78 -17.52
C VAL A 477 17.05 6.56 -16.88
N ASP A 478 18.00 6.77 -15.98
CA ASP A 478 18.64 5.67 -15.25
C ASP A 478 17.64 4.94 -14.36
N GLU A 479 16.74 5.70 -13.72
CA GLU A 479 15.67 5.20 -12.87
C GLU A 479 14.44 6.13 -12.92
N LEU A 480 13.24 5.54 -13.05
CA LEU A 480 11.99 6.30 -12.97
C LEU A 480 11.77 6.85 -11.56
N PRO A 481 11.34 8.11 -11.41
CA PRO A 481 11.08 8.69 -10.10
C PRO A 481 9.97 7.93 -9.37
N ARG A 482 10.24 7.51 -8.12
CA ARG A 482 9.32 6.67 -7.35
C ARG A 482 9.04 7.27 -5.97
N THR A 483 7.87 6.92 -5.45
CA THR A 483 7.51 7.16 -4.05
C THR A 483 8.23 6.17 -3.14
N PRO A 484 8.24 6.38 -1.81
CA PRO A 484 8.73 5.39 -0.83
C PRO A 484 7.99 4.05 -0.89
N SER A 485 6.76 4.04 -1.40
CA SER A 485 5.99 2.81 -1.69
C SER A 485 6.29 2.23 -3.09
N LEU A 486 7.38 2.66 -3.72
CA LEU A 486 7.90 2.21 -5.02
C LEU A 486 6.95 2.45 -6.21
N LYS A 487 5.93 3.31 -6.06
CA LYS A 487 5.06 3.74 -7.17
C LYS A 487 5.72 4.86 -7.95
N VAL A 488 5.60 4.83 -9.29
CA VAL A 488 6.12 5.90 -10.15
C VAL A 488 5.38 7.21 -9.86
N ARG A 489 6.13 8.31 -9.72
CA ARG A 489 5.61 9.66 -9.48
C ARG A 489 5.32 10.34 -10.83
N LEU A 490 4.07 10.25 -11.27
CA LEU A 490 3.65 10.77 -12.57
C LEU A 490 3.96 12.27 -12.79
N PRO A 491 3.80 13.16 -11.78
CA PRO A 491 4.18 14.57 -11.95
C PRO A 491 5.67 14.78 -12.22
N ASP A 492 6.53 13.97 -11.59
CA ASP A 492 7.98 14.06 -11.79
C ASP A 492 8.37 13.53 -13.18
N VAL A 493 7.67 12.49 -13.68
CA VAL A 493 7.83 12.03 -15.06
C VAL A 493 7.38 13.12 -16.05
N ALA A 494 6.25 13.79 -15.80
CA ALA A 494 5.79 14.89 -16.65
C ALA A 494 6.78 16.06 -16.68
N ALA A 495 7.44 16.38 -15.57
CA ALA A 495 8.46 17.43 -15.50
C ALA A 495 9.70 17.14 -16.38
N LEU A 496 10.00 15.86 -16.69
CA LEU A 496 11.07 15.50 -17.61
C LEU A 496 10.79 15.98 -19.05
N TYR A 497 9.53 16.15 -19.42
CA TYR A 497 9.14 16.69 -20.73
C TYR A 497 9.56 18.15 -20.89
N ASP A 498 9.36 18.96 -19.86
CA ASP A 498 9.74 20.37 -19.90
C ASP A 498 11.26 20.53 -20.01
N ALA A 499 12.01 19.69 -19.28
CA ALA A 499 13.49 19.66 -19.40
C ALA A 499 13.93 19.26 -20.81
N ALA A 500 13.33 18.21 -21.40
CA ALA A 500 13.66 17.75 -22.74
C ALA A 500 13.31 18.75 -23.87
N ARG A 501 12.35 19.66 -23.62
CA ARG A 501 12.00 20.75 -24.59
C ARG A 501 12.97 21.91 -24.60
N VAL A 502 13.71 22.11 -23.51
CA VAL A 502 14.70 23.21 -23.38
C VAL A 502 16.00 22.87 -24.13
N ASP A 503 16.30 21.58 -24.31
CA ASP A 503 17.51 21.08 -24.96
C ASP A 503 17.32 20.85 -26.47
N THR A 504 16.14 21.15 -27.05
CA THR A 504 15.83 21.09 -28.50
C THR A 504 15.56 22.49 -29.05
#